data_f0f11ebb0aacd6525495a9a6b74dec76
#
_entry.id   f0f11ebb0aacd6525495a9a6b74dec76
#
_cell.length_a   1.000
_cell.length_b   1.000
_cell.length_c   1.000
_cell.angle_alpha   90.00
_cell.angle_beta   90.00
_cell.angle_gamma   90.00
#
_symmetry.space_group_name_H-M   'P 1'
#
loop_
_entity.id
_entity.type
_entity.pdbx_description
1 polymer ?
#
loop_
_entity_poly.entity_id
_entity_poly.type
_entity_poly.pdbx_seq_one_letter_code
_entity_poly.pdbx_strand_id
1 'polypeptide(L)'
;MSGRIVIVGGGLAAGSAAAALRDAGYDGDVVLHAAEPHLPYERPPLSKGYLAGEKDADSLLVHPASWYAENDVEVRTGSQVERIDVDAHTVTAGGATEPFDRLLIATGASPRHLPAADESGAPVAYLRTREDSDRIRSALAPGRRIAVLGGGFLGLEVAAAARTAGAEVTVLESLDLPLLR
;
A
#
# COMPACT_ATOMS: atom_id res chain seq x y z
N MET A 1 16.15 -20.81 18.02
CA MET A 1 15.39 -20.07 19.05
C MET A 1 14.02 -19.78 18.44
N SER A 2 13.08 -20.64 18.77
CA SER A 2 11.68 -20.50 18.35
C SER A 2 10.99 -19.48 19.25
N GLY A 3 10.63 -18.34 18.72
CA GLY A 3 9.86 -17.29 19.39
C GLY A 3 8.75 -16.83 18.47
N ARG A 4 8.02 -15.78 18.83
CA ARG A 4 7.01 -15.14 17.98
C ARG A 4 7.55 -13.84 17.41
N ILE A 5 7.58 -13.73 16.08
CA ILE A 5 7.85 -12.47 15.38
C ILE A 5 6.52 -11.90 14.89
N VAL A 6 6.21 -10.68 15.32
CA VAL A 6 5.07 -9.93 14.80
C VAL A 6 5.56 -8.89 13.80
N ILE A 7 4.92 -8.84 12.63
CA ILE A 7 5.18 -7.87 11.56
C ILE A 7 3.96 -6.96 11.44
N VAL A 8 4.12 -5.66 11.68
CA VAL A 8 3.05 -4.67 11.54
C VAL A 8 3.18 -3.96 10.21
N GLY A 9 2.29 -4.28 9.28
CA GLY A 9 2.25 -3.75 7.92
C GLY A 9 1.80 -4.81 6.91
N GLY A 10 1.21 -4.40 5.80
CA GLY A 10 0.69 -5.27 4.73
C GLY A 10 1.23 -4.92 3.34
N GLY A 11 2.42 -4.33 3.26
CA GLY A 11 3.06 -3.99 1.98
C GLY A 11 4.24 -4.90 1.63
N LEU A 12 4.97 -4.50 0.57
CA LEU A 12 6.15 -5.22 0.07
C LEU A 12 7.16 -5.54 1.17
N ALA A 13 7.49 -4.58 2.03
CA ALA A 13 8.48 -4.78 3.10
C ALA A 13 8.05 -5.89 4.08
N ALA A 14 6.76 -5.94 4.44
CA ALA A 14 6.23 -6.96 5.35
C ALA A 14 6.23 -8.36 4.71
N GLY A 15 5.73 -8.48 3.47
CA GLY A 15 5.74 -9.76 2.74
C GLY A 15 7.14 -10.28 2.48
N SER A 16 8.06 -9.40 2.05
CA SER A 16 9.47 -9.77 1.82
C SER A 16 10.20 -10.15 3.11
N ALA A 17 9.88 -9.50 4.24
CA ALA A 17 10.47 -9.84 5.53
C ALA A 17 10.02 -11.23 6.00
N ALA A 18 8.74 -11.56 5.82
CA ALA A 18 8.23 -12.90 6.14
C ALA A 18 8.95 -13.99 5.30
N ALA A 19 9.15 -13.73 4.00
CA ALA A 19 9.90 -14.65 3.15
C ALA A 19 11.36 -14.80 3.59
N ALA A 20 12.03 -13.66 3.85
CA ALA A 20 13.43 -13.69 4.28
C ALA A 20 13.63 -14.42 5.61
N LEU A 21 12.68 -14.36 6.54
CA LEU A 21 12.72 -15.13 7.78
C LEU A 21 12.68 -16.64 7.50
N ARG A 22 11.78 -17.10 6.63
CA ARG A 22 11.66 -18.52 6.26
C ARG A 22 12.88 -19.02 5.46
N ASP A 23 13.37 -18.22 4.52
CA ASP A 23 14.58 -18.52 3.76
C ASP A 23 15.83 -18.63 4.65
N ALA A 24 15.87 -17.84 5.73
CA ALA A 24 16.92 -17.92 6.75
C ALA A 24 16.75 -19.10 7.74
N GLY A 25 15.73 -19.94 7.57
CA GLY A 25 15.47 -21.10 8.41
C GLY A 25 14.86 -20.76 9.78
N TYR A 26 14.20 -19.60 9.92
CA TYR A 26 13.48 -19.27 11.14
C TYR A 26 12.24 -20.17 11.28
N ASP A 27 12.17 -20.95 12.36
CA ASP A 27 11.17 -21.98 12.66
C ASP A 27 10.09 -21.56 13.66
N GLY A 28 10.16 -20.33 14.21
CA GLY A 28 9.17 -19.79 15.14
C GLY A 28 7.93 -19.22 14.46
N ASP A 29 6.99 -18.73 15.28
CA ASP A 29 5.77 -18.09 14.81
C ASP A 29 6.08 -16.80 14.04
N VAL A 30 5.48 -16.62 12.86
CA VAL A 30 5.50 -15.37 12.09
C VAL A 30 4.07 -14.92 11.87
N VAL A 31 3.68 -13.79 12.48
CA VAL A 31 2.35 -13.20 12.38
C VAL A 31 2.44 -11.83 11.74
N LEU A 32 1.67 -11.59 10.69
CA LEU A 32 1.65 -10.34 9.93
C LEU A 32 0.27 -9.68 10.08
N HIS A 33 0.24 -8.44 10.59
CA HIS A 33 -0.96 -7.62 10.65
C HIS A 33 -1.01 -6.63 9.51
N ALA A 34 -1.94 -6.82 8.59
CA ALA A 34 -2.23 -5.91 7.49
C ALA A 34 -3.49 -5.10 7.79
N ALA A 35 -3.39 -3.77 7.82
CA ALA A 35 -4.56 -2.91 8.04
C ALA A 35 -5.56 -2.98 6.88
N GLU A 36 -5.08 -3.17 5.65
CA GLU A 36 -5.92 -3.36 4.47
C GLU A 36 -6.49 -4.78 4.41
N PRO A 37 -7.65 -5.00 3.75
CA PRO A 37 -8.29 -6.32 3.65
C PRO A 37 -7.63 -7.23 2.60
N HIS A 38 -6.36 -6.97 2.28
CA HIS A 38 -5.59 -7.65 1.23
C HIS A 38 -4.32 -8.27 1.78
N LEU A 39 -3.90 -9.36 1.16
CA LEU A 39 -2.56 -9.90 1.34
C LEU A 39 -1.51 -8.86 0.93
N PRO A 40 -0.27 -8.96 1.45
CA PRO A 40 0.81 -8.04 1.07
C PRO A 40 0.97 -7.92 -0.44
N TYR A 41 0.98 -6.69 -0.94
CA TYR A 41 1.07 -6.39 -2.36
C TYR A 41 1.99 -5.21 -2.66
N GLU A 42 2.42 -5.11 -3.92
CA GLU A 42 3.30 -4.06 -4.42
C GLU A 42 2.52 -2.79 -4.76
N ARG A 43 3.03 -1.62 -4.36
CA ARG A 43 2.44 -0.30 -4.64
C ARG A 43 2.77 0.26 -6.03
N PRO A 44 3.98 0.08 -6.60
CA PRO A 44 4.34 0.71 -7.86
C PRO A 44 3.40 0.43 -9.03
N PRO A 45 2.78 -0.75 -9.17
CA PRO A 45 1.83 -0.97 -10.25
C PRO A 45 0.55 -0.15 -10.17
N LEU A 46 0.18 0.38 -8.99
CA LEU A 46 -1.07 1.11 -8.76
C LEU A 46 -1.18 2.41 -9.55
N SER A 47 -0.06 3.00 -10.00
CA SER A 47 -0.02 4.17 -10.88
C SER A 47 0.30 3.82 -12.34
N LYS A 48 0.53 2.53 -12.62
CA LYS A 48 0.99 2.01 -13.93
C LYS A 48 -0.01 1.00 -14.49
N GLY A 49 0.45 -0.23 -14.73
CA GLY A 49 -0.34 -1.28 -15.39
C GLY A 49 -1.63 -1.65 -14.66
N TYR A 50 -1.68 -1.56 -13.33
CA TYR A 50 -2.93 -1.77 -12.60
C TYR A 50 -3.93 -0.63 -12.86
N LEU A 51 -3.48 0.64 -12.79
CA LEU A 51 -4.32 1.79 -13.11
C LEU A 51 -4.79 1.76 -14.56
N ALA A 52 -3.94 1.31 -15.48
CA ALA A 52 -4.27 1.16 -16.89
C ALA A 52 -5.21 -0.03 -17.20
N GLY A 53 -5.46 -0.90 -16.21
CA GLY A 53 -6.27 -2.11 -16.41
C GLY A 53 -5.55 -3.25 -17.12
N GLU A 54 -4.24 -3.19 -17.24
CA GLU A 54 -3.37 -4.20 -17.88
C GLU A 54 -2.97 -5.32 -16.92
N LYS A 55 -3.06 -5.05 -15.62
CA LYS A 55 -2.76 -5.98 -14.54
C LYS A 55 -3.98 -6.19 -13.65
N ASP A 56 -4.19 -7.42 -13.20
CA ASP A 56 -5.17 -7.77 -12.19
C ASP A 56 -4.62 -7.63 -10.76
N ALA A 57 -5.49 -7.78 -9.77
CA ALA A 57 -5.14 -7.65 -8.36
C ALA A 57 -4.17 -8.74 -7.88
N ASP A 58 -4.28 -9.95 -8.41
CA ASP A 58 -3.45 -11.09 -7.99
C ASP A 58 -2.01 -10.92 -8.44
N SER A 59 -1.79 -10.29 -9.61
CA SER A 59 -0.45 -9.99 -10.12
C SER A 59 0.31 -8.96 -9.30
N LEU A 60 -0.35 -8.28 -8.35
CA LEU A 60 0.28 -7.33 -7.43
C LEU A 60 0.82 -7.99 -6.17
N LEU A 61 0.35 -9.20 -5.84
CA LEU A 61 0.69 -9.86 -4.59
C LEU A 61 2.21 -10.11 -4.48
N VAL A 62 2.77 -9.83 -3.30
CA VAL A 62 4.17 -10.16 -3.00
C VAL A 62 4.38 -11.67 -3.04
N HIS A 63 3.43 -12.40 -2.45
CA HIS A 63 3.34 -13.86 -2.53
C HIS A 63 1.86 -14.27 -2.63
N PRO A 64 1.52 -15.36 -3.30
CA PRO A 64 0.16 -15.90 -3.34
C PRO A 64 -0.26 -16.42 -1.95
N ALA A 65 -1.56 -16.55 -1.72
CA ALA A 65 -2.10 -17.06 -0.45
C ALA A 65 -1.55 -18.45 -0.07
N SER A 66 -1.34 -19.33 -1.05
CA SER A 66 -0.77 -20.65 -0.84
C SER A 66 0.63 -20.59 -0.24
N TRP A 67 1.44 -19.61 -0.66
CA TRP A 67 2.79 -19.46 -0.14
C TRP A 67 2.79 -19.18 1.38
N TYR A 68 1.91 -18.30 1.87
CA TYR A 68 1.83 -18.01 3.29
C TYR A 68 1.42 -19.23 4.09
N ALA A 69 0.47 -20.03 3.58
CA ALA A 69 0.02 -21.27 4.20
C ALA A 69 1.12 -22.35 4.21
N GLU A 70 1.82 -22.52 3.10
CA GLU A 70 2.90 -23.52 2.93
C GLU A 70 4.15 -23.20 3.77
N ASN A 71 4.32 -21.94 4.14
CA ASN A 71 5.45 -21.47 4.93
C ASN A 71 5.07 -21.10 6.38
N ASP A 72 3.91 -21.52 6.87
CA ASP A 72 3.45 -21.27 8.25
C ASP A 72 3.51 -19.77 8.65
N VAL A 73 3.16 -18.86 7.72
CA VAL A 73 3.06 -17.44 7.98
C VAL A 73 1.59 -17.07 8.17
N GLU A 74 1.21 -16.66 9.38
CA GLU A 74 -0.14 -16.19 9.66
C GLU A 74 -0.30 -14.75 9.17
N VAL A 75 -1.20 -14.51 8.19
CA VAL A 75 -1.52 -13.16 7.70
C VAL A 75 -2.92 -12.79 8.14
N ARG A 76 -3.04 -11.73 8.94
CA ARG A 76 -4.29 -11.16 9.41
C ARG A 76 -4.59 -9.89 8.61
N THR A 77 -5.44 -10.01 7.63
CA THR A 77 -5.91 -8.89 6.82
C THR A 77 -7.05 -8.14 7.53
N GLY A 78 -7.21 -6.83 7.24
CA GLY A 78 -8.16 -5.97 7.94
C GLY A 78 -7.84 -5.80 9.43
N SER A 79 -6.61 -6.10 9.83
CA SER A 79 -6.13 -6.10 11.21
C SER A 79 -5.18 -4.93 11.45
N GLN A 80 -5.75 -3.77 11.75
CA GLN A 80 -4.95 -2.59 12.08
C GLN A 80 -4.42 -2.71 13.52
N VAL A 81 -3.11 -2.61 13.67
CA VAL A 81 -2.48 -2.47 15.00
C VAL A 81 -2.70 -1.05 15.50
N GLU A 82 -3.35 -0.95 16.65
CA GLU A 82 -3.75 0.32 17.28
C GLU A 82 -2.72 0.76 18.32
N ARG A 83 -2.06 -0.22 18.97
CA ARG A 83 -1.09 0.04 20.04
C ARG A 83 0.04 -0.98 20.01
N ILE A 84 1.23 -0.51 20.28
CA ILE A 84 2.42 -1.30 20.58
C ILE A 84 2.87 -0.93 21.99
N ASP A 85 3.02 -1.93 22.87
CA ASP A 85 3.59 -1.77 24.20
C ASP A 85 4.96 -2.47 24.21
N VAL A 86 6.01 -1.66 24.16
CA VAL A 86 7.39 -2.15 24.03
C VAL A 86 7.88 -2.78 25.35
N ASP A 87 7.42 -2.26 26.49
CA ASP A 87 7.83 -2.77 27.79
C ASP A 87 7.14 -4.10 28.12
N ALA A 88 5.86 -4.21 27.76
CA ALA A 88 5.10 -5.45 27.90
C ALA A 88 5.33 -6.44 26.77
N HIS A 89 6.04 -6.05 25.70
CA HIS A 89 6.23 -6.83 24.48
C HIS A 89 4.92 -7.32 23.87
N THR A 90 3.95 -6.39 23.68
CA THR A 90 2.63 -6.72 23.11
C THR A 90 2.20 -5.77 22.02
N VAL A 91 1.38 -6.27 21.08
CA VAL A 91 0.61 -5.46 20.12
C VAL A 91 -0.88 -5.63 20.38
N THR A 92 -1.67 -4.58 20.11
CA THR A 92 -3.13 -4.61 20.21
C THR A 92 -3.72 -4.30 18.84
N ALA A 93 -4.60 -5.18 18.35
CA ALA A 93 -5.34 -5.03 17.10
C ALA A 93 -6.79 -5.52 17.29
N GLY A 94 -7.78 -4.71 16.88
CA GLY A 94 -9.20 -5.06 17.03
C GLY A 94 -9.63 -5.37 18.47
N GLY A 95 -9.02 -4.72 19.45
CA GLY A 95 -9.26 -4.93 20.87
C GLY A 95 -8.60 -6.18 21.47
N ALA A 96 -7.95 -7.04 20.68
CA ALA A 96 -7.19 -8.18 21.16
C ALA A 96 -5.70 -7.82 21.33
N THR A 97 -5.10 -8.26 22.42
CA THR A 97 -3.67 -8.04 22.71
C THR A 97 -2.93 -9.36 22.63
N GLU A 98 -1.80 -9.36 21.92
CA GLU A 98 -0.95 -10.54 21.78
C GLU A 98 0.53 -10.21 22.03
N PRO A 99 1.31 -11.17 22.54
CA PRO A 99 2.73 -10.99 22.82
C PRO A 99 3.58 -11.17 21.57
N PHE A 100 4.79 -10.58 21.60
CA PHE A 100 5.86 -10.83 20.63
C PHE A 100 7.22 -10.95 21.34
N ASP A 101 8.12 -11.76 20.75
CA ASP A 101 9.53 -11.78 21.12
C ASP A 101 10.34 -10.78 20.30
N ARG A 102 9.93 -10.56 19.05
CA ARG A 102 10.50 -9.57 18.13
C ARG A 102 9.37 -8.89 17.37
N LEU A 103 9.57 -7.61 17.08
CA LEU A 103 8.62 -6.79 16.35
C LEU A 103 9.31 -6.13 15.15
N LEU A 104 8.69 -6.24 13.98
CA LEU A 104 9.04 -5.47 12.79
C LEU A 104 7.92 -4.48 12.48
N ILE A 105 8.25 -3.18 12.42
CA ILE A 105 7.33 -2.12 12.01
C ILE A 105 7.57 -1.82 10.54
N ALA A 106 6.63 -2.20 9.67
CA ALA A 106 6.67 -2.06 8.23
C ALA A 106 5.39 -1.39 7.67
N THR A 107 4.89 -0.37 8.40
CA THR A 107 3.60 0.29 8.14
C THR A 107 3.59 1.18 6.90
N GLY A 108 4.76 1.49 6.34
CA GLY A 108 4.87 2.34 5.16
C GLY A 108 4.60 3.82 5.45
N ALA A 109 3.84 4.47 4.56
CA ALA A 109 3.50 5.89 4.66
C ALA A 109 2.09 6.16 4.12
N SER A 110 1.48 7.25 4.57
CA SER A 110 0.22 7.78 4.05
C SER A 110 0.47 8.97 3.14
N PRO A 111 -0.40 9.26 2.17
CA PRO A 111 -0.34 10.47 1.38
C PRO A 111 -0.42 11.71 2.26
N ARG A 112 0.33 12.75 1.90
CA ARG A 112 0.14 14.06 2.50
C ARG A 112 -1.07 14.71 1.84
N HIS A 113 -2.06 15.07 2.64
CA HIS A 113 -3.22 15.80 2.18
C HIS A 113 -2.88 17.27 1.87
N LEU A 114 -3.55 17.83 0.85
CA LEU A 114 -3.46 19.22 0.46
C LEU A 114 -4.77 19.92 0.84
N PRO A 115 -4.80 20.72 1.93
CA PRO A 115 -6.05 21.32 2.41
C PRO A 115 -6.79 22.13 1.34
N ALA A 116 -6.08 22.90 0.52
CA ALA A 116 -6.67 23.67 -0.56
C ALA A 116 -7.39 22.80 -1.62
N ALA A 117 -6.96 21.55 -1.82
CA ALA A 117 -7.66 20.61 -2.68
C ALA A 117 -8.86 20.00 -1.95
N ASP A 118 -8.67 19.52 -0.72
CA ASP A 118 -9.71 18.86 0.07
C ASP A 118 -10.91 19.80 0.35
N GLU A 119 -10.66 21.10 0.55
CA GLU A 119 -11.66 22.13 0.81
C GLU A 119 -12.25 22.74 -0.47
N SER A 120 -11.78 22.36 -1.65
CA SER A 120 -12.20 22.97 -2.93
C SER A 120 -13.64 22.65 -3.34
N GLY A 121 -14.26 21.62 -2.75
CA GLY A 121 -15.55 21.08 -3.17
C GLY A 121 -15.49 20.24 -4.45
N ALA A 122 -14.32 20.08 -5.09
CA ALA A 122 -14.13 19.20 -6.22
C ALA A 122 -13.90 17.74 -5.76
N PRO A 123 -14.20 16.75 -6.59
CA PRO A 123 -13.81 15.37 -6.32
C PRO A 123 -12.29 15.23 -6.28
N VAL A 124 -11.73 14.95 -5.09
CA VAL A 124 -10.27 14.76 -4.88
C VAL A 124 -9.97 13.31 -4.61
N ALA A 125 -8.86 12.81 -5.16
CA ALA A 125 -8.35 11.48 -4.92
C ALA A 125 -6.84 11.53 -4.66
N TYR A 126 -6.40 10.73 -3.69
CA TYR A 126 -5.00 10.46 -3.41
C TYR A 126 -4.72 9.01 -3.76
N LEU A 127 -3.55 8.72 -4.31
CA LEU A 127 -3.20 7.36 -4.71
C LEU A 127 -2.23 6.74 -3.70
N ARG A 128 -2.71 5.73 -3.00
CA ARG A 128 -1.89 4.93 -2.09
C ARG A 128 -2.28 3.47 -2.05
N THR A 129 -3.59 3.17 -2.06
CA THR A 129 -4.14 1.82 -1.94
C THR A 129 -4.68 1.32 -3.27
N ARG A 130 -5.01 0.04 -3.32
CA ARG A 130 -5.68 -0.57 -4.47
C ARG A 130 -7.03 0.09 -4.75
N GLU A 131 -7.81 0.36 -3.69
CA GLU A 131 -9.09 1.04 -3.77
C GLU A 131 -8.96 2.47 -4.33
N ASP A 132 -7.87 3.16 -3.97
CA ASP A 132 -7.59 4.49 -4.55
C ASP A 132 -7.36 4.39 -6.05
N SER A 133 -6.57 3.41 -6.49
CA SER A 133 -6.32 3.17 -7.92
C SER A 133 -7.60 2.82 -8.66
N ASP A 134 -8.45 1.95 -8.10
CA ASP A 134 -9.74 1.58 -8.68
C ASP A 134 -10.67 2.78 -8.80
N ARG A 135 -10.74 3.62 -7.76
CA ARG A 135 -11.53 4.86 -7.77
C ARG A 135 -11.02 5.83 -8.82
N ILE A 136 -9.70 6.04 -8.91
CA ILE A 136 -9.12 6.90 -9.94
C ILE A 136 -9.42 6.33 -11.34
N ARG A 137 -9.17 5.03 -11.56
CA ARG A 137 -9.45 4.36 -12.84
C ARG A 137 -10.89 4.54 -13.27
N SER A 138 -11.86 4.43 -12.36
CA SER A 138 -13.28 4.63 -12.68
C SER A 138 -13.62 6.05 -13.15
N ALA A 139 -12.80 7.05 -12.78
CA ALA A 139 -12.96 8.43 -13.20
C ALA A 139 -12.27 8.73 -14.55
N LEU A 140 -11.38 7.83 -15.02
CA LEU A 140 -10.65 8.01 -16.27
C LEU A 140 -11.53 7.57 -17.45
N ALA A 141 -11.87 8.50 -18.34
CA ALA A 141 -12.64 8.21 -19.55
C ALA A 141 -12.38 9.29 -20.61
N PRO A 142 -12.65 9.00 -21.91
CA PRO A 142 -12.60 10.00 -22.96
C PRO A 142 -13.48 11.22 -22.64
N GLY A 143 -12.94 12.43 -22.85
CA GLY A 143 -13.62 13.69 -22.60
C GLY A 143 -13.70 14.13 -21.12
N ARG A 144 -13.19 13.33 -20.19
CA ARG A 144 -13.03 13.76 -18.78
C ARG A 144 -11.84 14.69 -18.66
N ARG A 145 -11.95 15.68 -17.79
CA ARG A 145 -10.87 16.62 -17.44
C ARG A 145 -10.31 16.27 -16.08
N ILE A 146 -9.02 15.99 -16.03
CA ILE A 146 -8.31 15.58 -14.82
C ILE A 146 -7.22 16.63 -14.52
N ALA A 147 -7.24 17.17 -13.33
CA ALA A 147 -6.16 18.00 -12.80
C ALA A 147 -5.28 17.12 -11.89
N VAL A 148 -3.99 17.08 -12.15
CA VAL A 148 -3.00 16.40 -11.32
C VAL A 148 -2.21 17.48 -10.57
N LEU A 149 -2.28 17.43 -9.23
CA LEU A 149 -1.55 18.35 -8.38
C LEU A 149 -0.23 17.71 -7.94
N GLY A 150 0.87 18.20 -8.51
CA GLY A 150 2.23 17.71 -8.33
C GLY A 150 2.78 16.98 -9.55
N GLY A 151 3.89 17.49 -10.09
CA GLY A 151 4.62 16.93 -11.24
C GLY A 151 5.73 15.95 -10.84
N GLY A 152 5.62 15.27 -9.69
CA GLY A 152 6.52 14.19 -9.28
C GLY A 152 6.24 12.89 -10.04
N PHE A 153 7.04 11.84 -9.78
CA PHE A 153 6.91 10.53 -10.46
C PHE A 153 5.48 10.01 -10.46
N LEU A 154 4.85 9.93 -9.29
CA LEU A 154 3.50 9.38 -9.17
C LEU A 154 2.46 10.21 -9.95
N GLY A 155 2.53 11.54 -9.85
CA GLY A 155 1.62 12.43 -10.57
C GLY A 155 1.74 12.30 -12.08
N LEU A 156 2.97 12.21 -12.61
CA LEU A 156 3.21 12.05 -14.04
C LEU A 156 2.79 10.65 -14.55
N GLU A 157 2.95 9.60 -13.74
CA GLU A 157 2.48 8.26 -14.08
C GLU A 157 0.94 8.22 -14.18
N VAL A 158 0.24 8.82 -13.21
CA VAL A 158 -1.23 8.95 -13.24
C VAL A 158 -1.66 9.80 -14.44
N ALA A 159 -0.96 10.91 -14.72
CA ALA A 159 -1.24 11.76 -15.86
C ALA A 159 -1.10 10.99 -17.20
N ALA A 160 -0.06 10.17 -17.34
CA ALA A 160 0.15 9.33 -18.50
C ALA A 160 -0.98 8.29 -18.67
N ALA A 161 -1.35 7.58 -17.59
CA ALA A 161 -2.46 6.62 -17.61
C ALA A 161 -3.80 7.30 -17.97
N ALA A 162 -4.06 8.49 -17.41
CA ALA A 162 -5.26 9.27 -17.74
C ALA A 162 -5.30 9.70 -19.23
N ARG A 163 -4.16 10.12 -19.77
CA ARG A 163 -4.05 10.45 -21.21
C ARG A 163 -4.29 9.23 -22.09
N THR A 164 -3.73 8.08 -21.72
CA THR A 164 -3.96 6.81 -22.43
C THR A 164 -5.45 6.42 -22.41
N ALA A 165 -6.15 6.68 -21.32
CA ALA A 165 -7.60 6.48 -21.21
C ALA A 165 -8.45 7.52 -21.98
N GLY A 166 -7.82 8.50 -22.65
CA GLY A 166 -8.50 9.52 -23.46
C GLY A 166 -8.97 10.75 -22.68
N ALA A 167 -8.57 10.91 -21.43
CA ALA A 167 -8.91 12.10 -20.65
C ALA A 167 -8.05 13.31 -21.08
N GLU A 168 -8.59 14.52 -20.87
CA GLU A 168 -7.82 15.75 -20.94
C GLU A 168 -7.12 15.96 -19.59
N VAL A 169 -5.79 16.13 -19.62
CA VAL A 169 -5.01 16.21 -18.38
C VAL A 169 -4.26 17.52 -18.27
N THR A 170 -4.38 18.17 -17.13
CA THR A 170 -3.57 19.31 -16.72
C THR A 170 -2.74 18.92 -15.50
N VAL A 171 -1.43 19.10 -15.57
CA VAL A 171 -0.53 18.91 -14.42
C VAL A 171 -0.16 20.27 -13.87
N LEU A 172 -0.38 20.47 -12.58
CA LEU A 172 -0.02 21.68 -11.85
C LEU A 172 1.18 21.36 -10.96
N GLU A 173 2.30 22.04 -11.19
CA GLU A 173 3.53 21.92 -10.42
C GLU A 173 3.90 23.28 -9.80
N SER A 174 4.31 23.27 -8.55
CA SER A 174 4.71 24.48 -7.82
C SER A 174 6.16 24.88 -8.06
N LEU A 175 6.98 23.97 -8.56
CA LEU A 175 8.37 24.20 -8.92
C LEU A 175 8.49 24.51 -10.42
N ASP A 176 9.61 25.11 -10.83
CA ASP A 176 9.84 25.54 -12.21
C ASP A 176 9.81 24.37 -13.22
N LEU A 177 10.18 23.17 -12.79
CA LEU A 177 10.22 21.98 -13.63
C LEU A 177 9.61 20.78 -12.91
N PRO A 178 8.90 19.89 -13.64
CA PRO A 178 8.50 18.58 -13.11
C PRO A 178 9.74 17.77 -12.67
N LEU A 179 9.56 16.91 -11.67
CA LEU A 179 10.61 16.06 -11.09
C LEU A 179 11.78 16.81 -10.45
N LEU A 180 11.71 18.13 -10.35
CA LEU A 180 12.70 18.92 -9.62
C LEU A 180 12.53 18.70 -8.11
N ARG A 181 13.60 18.33 -7.41
CA ARG A 181 13.68 18.21 -5.95
C ARG A 181 14.89 18.94 -5.42
#